data_937acad7d330d6ea4fdbb87c75c710c9
#
_entry.id   937acad7d330d6ea4fdbb87c75c710c9
#
_cell.length_a   1.000
_cell.length_b   1.000
_cell.length_c   1.000
_cell.angle_alpha   90.00
_cell.angle_beta   90.00
_cell.angle_gamma   90.00
#
_symmetry.space_group_name_H-M   'P 1'
#
loop_
_entity.id
_entity.type
_entity.pdbx_description
1 polymer ?
#
loop_
_entity_poly.entity_id
_entity_poly.type
_entity_poly.pdbx_seq_one_letter_code
_entity_poly.pdbx_strand_id
1 'polypeptide(L)'
;MQKQPLRVGIGGPVGSGKTALTLALCRSLRDRYQLAVVTNDIYTEEDAKFLVTHDALTPDRIIGVETGGCPHTAIREDASINLEAISRLTTSFTDLDIIFVESGGDNLAATFSPELSDLTLYVIDVAAGDKIPRKGGPGITKSDLLVINKIDLAPMVGASLEVMDRDARKMRGERPFVFSNLKTNVGLDKIVEFIERQGMVRS
;
A
#
# COMPACT_ATOMS: atom_id res chain seq x y z
N MET A 1 -21.09 -8.38 -18.14
CA MET A 1 -19.73 -8.66 -17.61
C MET A 1 -19.72 -8.09 -16.20
N GLN A 2 -19.25 -8.86 -15.22
CA GLN A 2 -19.10 -8.37 -13.85
C GLN A 2 -17.94 -7.34 -13.83
N LYS A 3 -18.17 -6.20 -13.21
CA LYS A 3 -17.12 -5.16 -13.09
C LYS A 3 -15.96 -5.74 -12.28
N GLN A 4 -14.75 -5.65 -12.82
CA GLN A 4 -13.56 -6.05 -12.09
C GLN A 4 -13.11 -4.86 -11.23
N PRO A 5 -12.96 -5.02 -9.90
CA PRO A 5 -12.44 -3.94 -9.07
C PRO A 5 -10.96 -3.66 -9.38
N LEU A 6 -10.56 -2.39 -9.23
CA LEU A 6 -9.14 -2.02 -9.25
C LEU A 6 -8.44 -2.63 -8.03
N ARG A 7 -7.36 -3.37 -8.24
CA ARG A 7 -6.54 -3.94 -7.16
C ARG A 7 -5.32 -3.07 -6.94
N VAL A 8 -5.20 -2.50 -5.75
CA VAL A 8 -4.10 -1.62 -5.36
C VAL A 8 -3.23 -2.32 -4.33
N GLY A 9 -2.02 -2.72 -4.72
CA GLY A 9 -1.03 -3.30 -3.82
C GLY A 9 -0.34 -2.21 -2.99
N ILE A 10 -0.24 -2.41 -1.68
CA ILE A 10 0.45 -1.51 -0.74
C ILE A 10 1.59 -2.29 -0.10
N GLY A 11 2.82 -2.06 -0.56
CA GLY A 11 4.03 -2.70 -0.07
C GLY A 11 4.91 -1.75 0.76
N GLY A 12 5.92 -2.30 1.41
CA GLY A 12 6.90 -1.55 2.17
C GLY A 12 7.37 -2.26 3.44
N PRO A 13 8.49 -1.81 4.04
CA PRO A 13 9.03 -2.38 5.26
C PRO A 13 8.05 -2.34 6.44
N VAL A 14 8.30 -3.22 7.41
CA VAL A 14 7.59 -3.17 8.70
C VAL A 14 7.77 -1.79 9.33
N GLY A 15 6.69 -1.23 9.85
CA GLY A 15 6.71 0.08 10.50
C GLY A 15 6.75 1.29 9.56
N SER A 16 6.79 1.12 8.24
CA SER A 16 6.81 2.26 7.29
C SER A 16 5.50 3.06 7.26
N GLY A 17 4.39 2.46 7.70
CA GLY A 17 3.07 3.09 7.73
C GLY A 17 2.11 2.61 6.65
N LYS A 18 2.29 1.37 6.14
CA LYS A 18 1.36 0.74 5.19
C LYS A 18 -0.08 0.73 5.71
N THR A 19 -0.28 0.19 6.91
CA THR A 19 -1.61 0.08 7.54
C THR A 19 -2.23 1.45 7.81
N ALA A 20 -1.38 2.45 8.19
CA ALA A 20 -1.84 3.83 8.32
C ALA A 20 -2.28 4.43 6.97
N LEU A 21 -1.57 4.09 5.87
CA LEU A 21 -1.97 4.49 4.52
C LEU A 21 -3.28 3.81 4.12
N THR A 22 -3.40 2.51 4.33
CA THR A 22 -4.61 1.75 4.05
C THR A 22 -5.82 2.34 4.77
N LEU A 23 -5.68 2.64 6.08
CA LEU A 23 -6.72 3.31 6.87
C LEU A 23 -7.10 4.69 6.30
N ALA A 24 -6.10 5.50 6.00
CA ALA A 24 -6.33 6.86 5.48
C ALA A 24 -7.03 6.84 4.11
N LEU A 25 -6.63 5.91 3.23
CA LEU A 25 -7.26 5.71 1.92
C LEU A 25 -8.71 5.23 2.07
N CYS A 26 -8.97 4.24 2.93
CA CYS A 26 -10.32 3.77 3.18
C CYS A 26 -11.23 4.91 3.65
N ARG A 27 -10.80 5.69 4.65
CA ARG A 27 -11.59 6.82 5.17
C ARG A 27 -11.82 7.93 4.13
N SER A 28 -10.84 8.17 3.26
CA SER A 28 -10.95 9.21 2.22
C SER A 28 -11.83 8.81 1.03
N LEU A 29 -11.92 7.49 0.75
CA LEU A 29 -12.54 7.00 -0.48
C LEU A 29 -13.90 6.30 -0.26
N ARG A 30 -14.19 5.80 0.94
CA ARG A 30 -15.36 4.95 1.23
C ARG A 30 -16.73 5.60 0.96
N ASP A 31 -16.79 6.92 0.99
CA ASP A 31 -18.06 7.65 0.70
C ASP A 31 -18.31 7.80 -0.81
N ARG A 32 -17.30 7.51 -1.64
CA ARG A 32 -17.36 7.66 -3.10
C ARG A 32 -17.24 6.33 -3.85
N TYR A 33 -16.60 5.34 -3.24
CA TYR A 33 -16.29 4.05 -3.85
C TYR A 33 -16.63 2.89 -2.93
N GLN A 34 -17.02 1.77 -3.52
CA GLN A 34 -17.17 0.50 -2.82
C GLN A 34 -15.80 -0.16 -2.63
N LEU A 35 -15.37 -0.22 -1.40
CA LEU A 35 -14.01 -0.65 -1.03
C LEU A 35 -14.00 -2.00 -0.33
N ALA A 36 -12.90 -2.72 -0.46
CA ALA A 36 -12.53 -3.85 0.38
C ALA A 36 -11.02 -3.87 0.63
N VAL A 37 -10.58 -4.61 1.65
CA VAL A 37 -9.18 -4.71 2.03
C VAL A 37 -8.80 -6.18 2.28
N VAL A 38 -7.62 -6.56 1.80
CA VAL A 38 -6.91 -7.79 2.19
C VAL A 38 -5.59 -7.36 2.83
N THR A 39 -5.35 -7.77 4.08
CA THR A 39 -4.07 -7.56 4.75
C THR A 39 -3.32 -8.88 4.88
N ASN A 40 -2.01 -8.83 4.71
CA ASN A 40 -1.13 -9.97 4.93
C ASN A 40 -0.31 -9.77 6.20
N ASP A 41 -0.28 -10.78 7.07
CA ASP A 41 0.59 -10.81 8.24
C ASP A 41 1.22 -12.21 8.37
N ILE A 42 2.34 -12.31 9.09
CA ILE A 42 3.08 -13.56 9.22
C ILE A 42 2.37 -14.54 10.16
N TYR A 43 1.92 -14.07 11.32
CA TYR A 43 1.39 -14.90 12.39
C TYR A 43 0.06 -14.41 13.01
N THR A 44 -0.40 -13.24 12.61
CA THR A 44 -1.55 -12.59 13.25
C THR A 44 -2.39 -11.85 12.21
N GLU A 45 -3.61 -11.50 12.60
CA GLU A 45 -4.47 -10.61 11.82
C GLU A 45 -4.49 -9.19 12.42
N GLU A 46 -3.37 -8.73 12.99
CA GLU A 46 -3.34 -7.46 13.73
C GLU A 46 -3.67 -6.27 12.84
N ASP A 47 -3.15 -6.24 11.61
CA ASP A 47 -3.44 -5.16 10.67
C ASP A 47 -4.93 -5.14 10.29
N ALA A 48 -5.56 -6.29 10.08
CA ALA A 48 -7.00 -6.36 9.83
C ALA A 48 -7.81 -5.90 11.06
N LYS A 49 -7.43 -6.35 12.25
CA LYS A 49 -8.06 -5.92 13.52
C LYS A 49 -7.89 -4.43 13.76
N PHE A 50 -6.71 -3.89 13.46
CA PHE A 50 -6.45 -2.46 13.54
C PHE A 50 -7.39 -1.66 12.63
N LEU A 51 -7.55 -2.06 11.38
CA LEU A 51 -8.42 -1.40 10.41
C LEU A 51 -9.89 -1.45 10.86
N VAL A 52 -10.37 -2.58 11.37
CA VAL A 52 -11.72 -2.72 11.93
C VAL A 52 -11.91 -1.82 13.14
N THR A 53 -10.98 -1.87 14.10
CA THR A 53 -11.06 -1.08 15.34
C THR A 53 -11.04 0.43 15.09
N HIS A 54 -10.37 0.86 14.02
CA HIS A 54 -10.28 2.28 13.64
C HIS A 54 -11.32 2.70 12.60
N ASP A 55 -12.35 1.88 12.39
CA ASP A 55 -13.46 2.19 11.49
C ASP A 55 -13.00 2.55 10.06
N ALA A 56 -12.12 1.72 9.51
CA ALA A 56 -11.70 1.86 8.11
C ALA A 56 -12.86 1.53 7.16
N LEU A 57 -13.40 0.31 7.31
CA LEU A 57 -14.58 -0.23 6.61
C LEU A 57 -15.34 -1.14 7.59
N THR A 58 -16.50 -1.64 7.17
CA THR A 58 -17.22 -2.69 7.91
C THR A 58 -16.39 -3.98 7.96
N PRO A 59 -16.48 -4.78 9.05
CA PRO A 59 -15.61 -5.96 9.24
C PRO A 59 -15.69 -6.98 8.11
N ASP A 60 -16.84 -7.13 7.46
CA ASP A 60 -17.09 -8.05 6.36
C ASP A 60 -16.38 -7.67 5.05
N ARG A 61 -15.85 -6.44 4.96
CA ARG A 61 -15.06 -5.92 3.84
C ARG A 61 -13.55 -5.97 4.08
N ILE A 62 -13.10 -6.52 5.20
CA ILE A 62 -11.69 -6.64 5.57
C ILE A 62 -11.36 -8.10 5.83
N ILE A 63 -10.40 -8.65 5.10
CA ILE A 63 -9.90 -10.02 5.30
C ILE A 63 -8.43 -9.96 5.69
N GLY A 64 -8.10 -10.51 6.86
CA GLY A 64 -6.73 -10.81 7.25
C GLY A 64 -6.30 -12.17 6.69
N VAL A 65 -5.10 -12.23 6.17
CA VAL A 65 -4.48 -13.46 5.64
C VAL A 65 -3.21 -13.73 6.43
N GLU A 66 -3.13 -14.90 7.07
CA GLU A 66 -1.90 -15.38 7.70
C GLU A 66 -1.03 -16.10 6.68
N THR A 67 0.16 -15.58 6.42
CA THR A 67 1.05 -16.10 5.37
C THR A 67 2.00 -17.20 5.86
N GLY A 68 2.08 -17.42 7.18
CA GLY A 68 2.71 -18.58 7.80
C GLY A 68 4.21 -18.76 7.57
N GLY A 69 4.93 -17.73 7.08
CA GLY A 69 6.35 -17.87 6.80
C GLY A 69 6.95 -16.66 6.13
N CYS A 70 7.01 -16.65 4.80
CA CYS A 70 7.59 -15.54 4.06
C CYS A 70 6.50 -14.66 3.43
N PRO A 71 6.27 -13.43 3.91
CA PRO A 71 5.24 -12.53 3.37
C PRO A 71 5.44 -12.22 1.88
N HIS A 72 6.68 -12.28 1.40
CA HIS A 72 7.01 -12.03 -0.01
C HIS A 72 6.40 -13.10 -0.94
N THR A 73 6.39 -14.36 -0.49
CA THR A 73 5.84 -15.48 -1.26
C THR A 73 4.35 -15.24 -1.54
N ALA A 74 3.60 -14.84 -0.51
CA ALA A 74 2.15 -14.66 -0.62
C ALA A 74 1.71 -13.54 -1.57
N ILE A 75 2.56 -12.56 -1.84
CA ILE A 75 2.23 -11.45 -2.75
C ILE A 75 2.86 -11.60 -4.13
N ARG A 76 3.77 -12.54 -4.34
CA ARG A 76 4.51 -12.68 -5.59
C ARG A 76 4.57 -14.10 -6.15
N GLU A 77 5.15 -15.07 -5.42
CA GLU A 77 5.49 -16.39 -5.93
C GLU A 77 4.32 -17.37 -5.84
N ASP A 78 3.54 -17.29 -4.77
CA ASP A 78 2.31 -18.05 -4.56
C ASP A 78 1.22 -17.12 -4.01
N ALA A 79 0.56 -16.47 -4.92
CA ALA A 79 -0.49 -15.53 -4.61
C ALA A 79 -1.86 -16.18 -4.28
N SER A 80 -1.94 -17.51 -4.25
CA SER A 80 -3.19 -18.26 -4.18
C SER A 80 -4.08 -17.87 -3.00
N ILE A 81 -3.50 -17.71 -1.81
CA ILE A 81 -4.25 -17.34 -0.61
C ILE A 81 -4.86 -15.94 -0.70
N ASN A 82 -4.15 -14.99 -1.30
CA ASN A 82 -4.66 -13.65 -1.55
C ASN A 82 -5.71 -13.62 -2.67
N LEU A 83 -5.52 -14.40 -3.74
CA LEU A 83 -6.51 -14.54 -4.81
C LEU A 83 -7.80 -15.16 -4.31
N GLU A 84 -7.73 -16.13 -3.39
CA GLU A 84 -8.89 -16.69 -2.71
C GLU A 84 -9.62 -15.63 -1.88
N ALA A 85 -8.90 -14.84 -1.07
CA ALA A 85 -9.47 -13.75 -0.30
C ALA A 85 -10.17 -12.70 -1.20
N ILE A 86 -9.54 -12.31 -2.31
CA ILE A 86 -10.11 -11.40 -3.29
C ILE A 86 -11.37 -12.03 -3.92
N SER A 87 -11.34 -13.31 -4.27
CA SER A 87 -12.49 -14.03 -4.84
C SER A 87 -13.68 -14.06 -3.89
N ARG A 88 -13.45 -14.29 -2.60
CA ARG A 88 -14.48 -14.22 -1.56
C ARG A 88 -15.10 -12.84 -1.48
N LEU A 89 -14.30 -11.78 -1.46
CA LEU A 89 -14.79 -10.40 -1.43
C LEU A 89 -15.60 -10.06 -2.67
N THR A 90 -15.13 -10.38 -3.86
CA THR A 90 -15.84 -10.10 -5.12
C THR A 90 -17.11 -10.93 -5.31
N THR A 91 -17.19 -12.09 -4.67
CA THR A 91 -18.40 -12.91 -4.65
C THR A 91 -19.43 -12.33 -3.68
N SER A 92 -18.98 -11.86 -2.52
CA SER A 92 -19.86 -11.26 -1.49
C SER A 92 -20.34 -9.85 -1.87
N PHE A 93 -19.51 -9.09 -2.58
CA PHE A 93 -19.76 -7.70 -2.97
C PHE A 93 -19.55 -7.53 -4.48
N THR A 94 -20.62 -7.59 -5.25
CA THR A 94 -20.56 -7.55 -6.73
C THR A 94 -20.33 -6.15 -7.31
N ASP A 95 -20.38 -5.12 -6.48
CA ASP A 95 -20.26 -3.71 -6.80
C ASP A 95 -18.95 -3.07 -6.40
N LEU A 96 -17.94 -3.87 -5.99
CA LEU A 96 -16.63 -3.35 -5.57
C LEU A 96 -15.96 -2.52 -6.67
N ASP A 97 -15.46 -1.37 -6.27
CA ASP A 97 -14.65 -0.47 -7.12
C ASP A 97 -13.16 -0.68 -6.92
N ILE A 98 -12.72 -0.79 -5.66
CA ILE A 98 -11.30 -0.90 -5.30
C ILE A 98 -11.11 -1.97 -4.22
N ILE A 99 -10.06 -2.77 -4.38
CA ILE A 99 -9.55 -3.67 -3.35
C ILE A 99 -8.11 -3.26 -3.03
N PHE A 100 -7.85 -2.90 -1.79
CA PHE A 100 -6.49 -2.71 -1.29
C PHE A 100 -5.91 -4.05 -0.83
N VAL A 101 -4.68 -4.36 -1.27
CA VAL A 101 -3.95 -5.56 -0.85
C VAL A 101 -2.66 -5.10 -0.16
N GLU A 102 -2.61 -5.22 1.16
CA GLU A 102 -1.46 -4.81 1.97
C GLU A 102 -0.50 -5.97 2.17
N SER A 103 0.80 -5.76 1.96
CA SER A 103 1.84 -6.76 2.23
C SER A 103 2.18 -6.85 3.72
N GLY A 104 2.63 -8.03 4.18
CA GLY A 104 3.04 -8.28 5.56
C GLY A 104 4.35 -7.62 6.00
N GLY A 105 4.94 -6.78 5.16
CA GLY A 105 6.21 -6.12 5.39
C GLY A 105 7.36 -6.77 4.62
N ASP A 106 8.24 -5.96 4.10
CA ASP A 106 9.36 -6.40 3.26
C ASP A 106 10.62 -5.55 3.47
N ASN A 107 11.70 -5.92 2.79
CA ASN A 107 13.01 -5.30 2.89
C ASN A 107 13.44 -4.59 1.60
N LEU A 108 12.55 -3.90 0.91
CA LEU A 108 12.72 -3.20 -0.37
C LEU A 108 12.74 -4.12 -1.60
N ALA A 109 12.70 -5.44 -1.43
CA ALA A 109 12.80 -6.40 -2.51
C ALA A 109 11.44 -6.84 -3.08
N ALA A 110 10.36 -6.68 -2.32
CA ALA A 110 9.06 -7.20 -2.70
C ALA A 110 8.41 -6.37 -3.82
N THR A 111 7.80 -7.10 -4.74
CA THR A 111 6.87 -6.55 -5.74
C THR A 111 5.64 -7.46 -5.76
N PHE A 112 4.49 -6.88 -6.00
CA PHE A 112 3.26 -7.65 -6.19
C PHE A 112 3.28 -8.41 -7.52
N SER A 113 2.72 -9.62 -7.51
CA SER A 113 2.36 -10.30 -8.75
C SER A 113 1.35 -9.46 -9.54
N PRO A 114 1.46 -9.39 -10.88
CA PRO A 114 0.45 -8.74 -11.71
C PRO A 114 -0.95 -9.34 -11.57
N GLU A 115 -1.05 -10.56 -11.07
CA GLU A 115 -2.32 -11.22 -10.77
C GLU A 115 -2.99 -10.66 -9.51
N LEU A 116 -2.22 -10.02 -8.60
CA LEU A 116 -2.73 -9.46 -7.36
C LEU A 116 -2.98 -7.96 -7.41
N SER A 117 -2.23 -7.23 -8.21
CA SER A 117 -2.37 -5.77 -8.24
C SER A 117 -2.23 -5.21 -9.64
N ASP A 118 -3.13 -4.28 -9.95
CA ASP A 118 -3.15 -3.50 -11.18
C ASP A 118 -2.33 -2.21 -11.01
N LEU A 119 -2.18 -1.76 -9.75
CA LEU A 119 -1.44 -0.56 -9.35
C LEU A 119 -0.71 -0.82 -8.04
N THR A 120 0.55 -0.40 -7.94
CA THR A 120 1.40 -0.64 -6.76
C THR A 120 1.84 0.66 -6.10
N LEU A 121 1.55 0.78 -4.80
CA LEU A 121 2.10 1.81 -3.92
C LEU A 121 3.18 1.18 -3.05
N TYR A 122 4.31 1.86 -2.90
CA TYR A 122 5.37 1.40 -2.02
C TYR A 122 5.68 2.45 -0.96
N VAL A 123 5.61 2.08 0.31
CA VAL A 123 5.76 2.99 1.45
C VAL A 123 7.10 2.78 2.11
N ILE A 124 7.90 3.83 2.17
CA ILE A 124 9.10 3.93 3.02
C ILE A 124 8.91 5.09 4.00
N ASP A 125 9.74 5.19 5.01
CA ASP A 125 9.68 6.31 5.95
C ASP A 125 11.05 6.94 6.24
N VAL A 126 11.04 8.17 6.73
CA VAL A 126 12.26 8.92 7.00
C VAL A 126 13.04 8.38 8.20
N ALA A 127 12.40 7.66 9.13
CA ALA A 127 13.06 7.11 10.31
C ALA A 127 14.04 5.98 9.96
N ALA A 128 13.88 5.34 8.80
CA ALA A 128 14.83 4.38 8.27
C ALA A 128 16.11 5.03 7.69
N GLY A 129 16.16 6.37 7.65
CA GLY A 129 17.28 7.18 7.18
C GLY A 129 17.13 7.72 5.76
N ASP A 130 17.74 8.87 5.49
CA ASP A 130 17.63 9.57 4.20
C ASP A 130 18.28 8.83 3.02
N LYS A 131 19.06 7.79 3.30
CA LYS A 131 19.75 6.98 2.28
C LYS A 131 18.86 5.87 1.68
N ILE A 132 17.66 5.66 2.21
CA ILE A 132 16.78 4.58 1.74
C ILE A 132 16.47 4.69 0.25
N PRO A 133 16.08 5.84 -0.33
CA PRO A 133 15.80 5.91 -1.75
C PRO A 133 16.98 5.48 -2.63
N ARG A 134 18.22 5.87 -2.27
CA ARG A 134 19.42 5.51 -3.06
C ARG A 134 19.81 4.03 -2.96
N LYS A 135 19.37 3.31 -1.92
CA LYS A 135 19.58 1.86 -1.84
C LYS A 135 18.88 1.12 -2.96
N GLY A 136 17.81 1.71 -3.48
CA GLY A 136 17.05 1.12 -4.58
C GLY A 136 16.29 -0.12 -4.11
N GLY A 137 16.19 -1.07 -5.03
CA GLY A 137 15.35 -2.26 -4.89
C GLY A 137 14.03 -2.10 -5.66
N PRO A 138 13.42 -3.23 -6.03
CA PRO A 138 12.22 -3.21 -6.90
C PRO A 138 11.05 -2.41 -6.31
N GLY A 139 10.85 -2.43 -4.99
CA GLY A 139 9.80 -1.65 -4.34
C GLY A 139 9.97 -0.15 -4.59
N ILE A 140 11.20 0.36 -4.50
CA ILE A 140 11.49 1.77 -4.75
C ILE A 140 11.45 2.09 -6.24
N THR A 141 12.09 1.27 -7.08
CA THR A 141 12.35 1.62 -8.49
C THR A 141 11.22 1.25 -9.43
N LYS A 142 10.37 0.26 -9.10
CA LYS A 142 9.36 -0.29 -10.00
C LYS A 142 7.92 -0.01 -9.57
N SER A 143 7.65 0.33 -8.30
CA SER A 143 6.30 0.71 -7.87
C SER A 143 5.76 1.88 -8.69
N ASP A 144 4.46 1.90 -8.91
CA ASP A 144 3.82 2.98 -9.66
C ASP A 144 3.90 4.30 -8.89
N LEU A 145 3.71 4.27 -7.58
CA LEU A 145 3.93 5.41 -6.68
C LEU A 145 4.81 5.02 -5.49
N LEU A 146 5.84 5.81 -5.19
CA LEU A 146 6.59 5.72 -3.95
C LEU A 146 6.05 6.75 -2.94
N VAL A 147 5.71 6.31 -1.73
CA VAL A 147 5.28 7.16 -0.62
C VAL A 147 6.41 7.23 0.40
N ILE A 148 6.95 8.44 0.63
CA ILE A 148 7.97 8.73 1.64
C ILE A 148 7.26 9.33 2.85
N ASN A 149 6.99 8.50 3.85
CA ASN A 149 6.13 8.81 4.99
C ASN A 149 6.89 9.34 6.20
N LYS A 150 6.15 9.85 7.19
CA LYS A 150 6.65 10.35 8.49
C LYS A 150 7.62 11.51 8.35
N ILE A 151 7.38 12.41 7.40
CA ILE A 151 8.28 13.54 7.14
C ILE A 151 8.47 14.47 8.35
N ASP A 152 7.52 14.47 9.29
CA ASP A 152 7.59 15.16 10.57
C ASP A 152 8.74 14.66 11.46
N LEU A 153 9.16 13.42 11.31
CA LEU A 153 10.28 12.84 12.07
C LEU A 153 11.65 13.20 11.50
N ALA A 154 11.73 13.76 10.29
CA ALA A 154 13.01 14.04 9.63
C ALA A 154 14.00 14.85 10.51
N PRO A 155 13.61 15.93 11.20
CA PRO A 155 14.50 16.67 12.09
C PRO A 155 14.97 15.82 13.29
N MET A 156 14.10 14.93 13.80
CA MET A 156 14.39 14.13 15.00
C MET A 156 15.38 13.01 14.73
N VAL A 157 15.38 12.48 13.51
CA VAL A 157 16.26 11.36 13.10
C VAL A 157 17.46 11.83 12.27
N GLY A 158 17.60 13.14 12.07
CA GLY A 158 18.68 13.72 11.28
C GLY A 158 18.62 13.37 9.80
N ALA A 159 17.40 13.09 9.27
CA ALA A 159 17.20 12.80 7.86
C ALA A 159 16.98 14.09 7.05
N SER A 160 17.58 14.16 5.86
CA SER A 160 17.38 15.26 4.93
C SER A 160 16.33 14.89 3.86
N LEU A 161 15.21 15.62 3.83
CA LEU A 161 14.20 15.45 2.80
C LEU A 161 14.72 15.83 1.41
N GLU A 162 15.65 16.80 1.32
CA GLU A 162 16.30 17.18 0.07
C GLU A 162 17.14 16.04 -0.51
N VAL A 163 17.87 15.33 0.35
CA VAL A 163 18.64 14.14 -0.03
C VAL A 163 17.69 13.06 -0.54
N MET A 164 16.60 12.82 0.17
CA MET A 164 15.60 11.81 -0.22
C MET A 164 14.93 12.18 -1.54
N ASP A 165 14.58 13.44 -1.78
CA ASP A 165 14.00 13.92 -3.04
C ASP A 165 14.97 13.69 -4.21
N ARG A 166 16.21 14.15 -4.08
CA ARG A 166 17.24 13.98 -5.11
C ARG A 166 17.45 12.50 -5.44
N ASP A 167 17.58 11.67 -4.42
CA ASP A 167 17.89 10.26 -4.58
C ASP A 167 16.66 9.49 -5.13
N ALA A 168 15.44 9.85 -4.72
CA ALA A 168 14.21 9.29 -5.28
C ALA A 168 14.07 9.62 -6.78
N ARG A 169 14.30 10.87 -7.17
CA ARG A 169 14.31 11.27 -8.60
C ARG A 169 15.33 10.47 -9.40
N LYS A 170 16.55 10.34 -8.87
CA LYS A 170 17.61 9.58 -9.54
C LYS A 170 17.23 8.11 -9.74
N MET A 171 16.63 7.48 -8.74
CA MET A 171 16.32 6.05 -8.77
C MET A 171 15.04 5.72 -9.52
N ARG A 172 14.08 6.65 -9.58
CA ARG A 172 12.77 6.42 -10.17
C ARG A 172 12.60 7.00 -11.58
N GLY A 173 13.46 7.94 -11.98
CA GLY A 173 13.29 8.68 -13.25
C GLY A 173 11.95 9.44 -13.24
N GLU A 174 11.11 9.17 -14.24
CA GLU A 174 9.80 9.82 -14.41
C GLU A 174 8.70 9.24 -13.47
N ARG A 175 8.97 8.18 -12.73
CA ARG A 175 7.96 7.58 -11.85
C ARG A 175 7.72 8.47 -10.63
N PRO A 176 6.44 8.76 -10.30
CA PRO A 176 6.11 9.71 -9.26
C PRO A 176 6.43 9.20 -7.86
N PHE A 177 6.69 10.13 -6.95
CA PHE A 177 6.75 9.89 -5.51
C PHE A 177 6.13 11.06 -4.75
N VAL A 178 5.70 10.78 -3.52
CA VAL A 178 5.02 11.76 -2.65
C VAL A 178 5.65 11.71 -1.27
N PHE A 179 5.96 12.87 -0.71
CA PHE A 179 6.24 13.02 0.71
C PHE A 179 4.94 13.10 1.49
N SER A 180 4.85 12.38 2.61
CA SER A 180 3.63 12.32 3.40
C SER A 180 3.87 12.32 4.91
N ASN A 181 2.85 12.77 5.63
CA ASN A 181 2.64 12.50 7.04
C ASN A 181 1.21 11.98 7.20
N LEU A 182 1.07 10.67 7.23
CA LEU A 182 -0.26 10.03 7.30
C LEU A 182 -0.96 10.24 8.64
N LYS A 183 -0.24 10.67 9.69
CA LYS A 183 -0.85 11.06 10.97
C LYS A 183 -1.67 12.35 10.85
N THR A 184 -1.27 13.25 9.96
CA THR A 184 -1.91 14.56 9.72
C THR A 184 -2.51 14.68 8.31
N ASN A 185 -2.52 13.58 7.55
CA ASN A 185 -3.01 13.49 6.17
C ASN A 185 -2.25 14.38 5.15
N VAL A 186 -1.06 14.87 5.49
CA VAL A 186 -0.22 15.60 4.53
C VAL A 186 0.18 14.66 3.39
N GLY A 187 -0.09 15.07 2.14
CA GLY A 187 0.22 14.31 0.93
C GLY A 187 -0.79 13.20 0.59
N LEU A 188 -1.80 12.95 1.43
CA LEU A 188 -2.84 11.96 1.17
C LEU A 188 -3.66 12.31 -0.08
N ASP A 189 -3.97 13.58 -0.28
CA ASP A 189 -4.67 14.12 -1.45
C ASP A 189 -3.99 13.72 -2.76
N LYS A 190 -2.67 13.83 -2.83
CA LYS A 190 -1.87 13.45 -4.01
C LYS A 190 -1.87 11.94 -4.25
N ILE A 191 -1.88 11.15 -3.18
CA ILE A 191 -1.96 9.67 -3.29
C ILE A 191 -3.33 9.27 -3.82
N VAL A 192 -4.39 9.86 -3.29
CA VAL A 192 -5.78 9.63 -3.76
C VAL A 192 -5.92 10.03 -5.22
N GLU A 193 -5.49 11.24 -5.61
CA GLU A 193 -5.52 11.70 -7.00
C GLU A 193 -4.76 10.73 -7.93
N PHE A 194 -3.61 10.24 -7.48
CA PHE A 194 -2.83 9.27 -8.27
C PHE A 194 -3.62 7.98 -8.50
N ILE A 195 -4.24 7.40 -7.47
CA ILE A 195 -5.06 6.19 -7.59
C ILE A 195 -6.22 6.42 -8.57
N GLU A 196 -6.93 7.53 -8.42
CA GLU A 196 -8.08 7.87 -9.28
C GLU A 196 -7.65 8.05 -10.75
N ARG A 197 -6.57 8.78 -11.02
CA ARG A 197 -6.10 9.03 -12.38
C ARG A 197 -5.51 7.81 -13.07
N GLN A 198 -4.76 6.98 -12.35
CA GLN A 198 -4.06 5.85 -12.95
C GLN A 198 -4.89 4.57 -12.96
N GLY A 199 -5.73 4.38 -11.95
CA GLY A 199 -6.49 3.17 -11.76
C GLY A 199 -7.89 3.22 -12.38
N MET A 200 -8.62 4.32 -12.19
CA MET A 200 -10.03 4.40 -12.61
C MET A 200 -10.21 4.78 -14.08
N VAL A 201 -9.16 5.25 -14.76
CA VAL A 201 -9.20 5.53 -16.22
C VAL A 201 -9.04 4.26 -17.06
N ARG A 202 -8.60 3.15 -16.46
CA ARG A 202 -8.37 1.86 -17.15
C ARG A 202 -9.59 0.91 -17.13
N SER A 203 -10.67 1.32 -16.50
CA SER A 203 -11.91 0.51 -16.38
C SER A 203 -12.95 0.87 -17.44
#